data_94881bdd98ec6c49a6b5a6a33ad330a7
#
_entry.id   94881bdd98ec6c49a6b5a6a33ad330a7
#
_cell.length_a   1.000
_cell.length_b   1.000
_cell.length_c   1.000
_cell.angle_alpha   90.00
_cell.angle_beta   90.00
_cell.angle_gamma   90.00
#
_symmetry.space_group_name_H-M   'P 1'
#
loop_
_entity.id
_entity.type
_entity.pdbx_description
1 polymer ?
#
loop_
_entity_poly.entity_id
_entity_poly.type
_entity_poly.pdbx_seq_one_letter_code
_entity_poly.pdbx_strand_id
1 'polypeptide(L)'
;MPRLSVPLCAMICALVLSAACSAPPQKEIDRAQQAIDSARAAGADQYAPEAYAAALAALQQSHEAVDQRDYRLALSRAVDASDRAQEAATAAADNKAKARRESEAAVNTVNAALMHLETRVKVAEQAHVPPRELAPARNTIKDAEAALQKARTLLAAENYAAASEAVSGLHDQIRSEIRVVDAAMTLRTVRRPARKR
;
A
#
# COMPACT_ATOMS: atom_id res chain seq x y z
N MET A 1 43.42 -8.26 70.93
CA MET A 1 43.43 -7.89 69.49
C MET A 1 42.12 -8.30 68.88
N PRO A 2 41.26 -7.37 68.37
CA PRO A 2 39.87 -7.65 68.02
C PRO A 2 39.74 -8.19 66.66
N ARG A 3 39.10 -9.36 66.50
CA ARG A 3 38.71 -10.00 65.21
C ARG A 3 37.29 -9.55 64.80
N LEU A 4 37.06 -8.23 64.69
CA LEU A 4 35.69 -7.70 64.47
C LEU A 4 35.47 -7.07 63.04
N SER A 5 36.32 -7.28 62.11
CA SER A 5 36.26 -6.55 60.81
C SER A 5 35.72 -7.33 59.62
N VAL A 6 35.53 -8.65 59.69
CA VAL A 6 35.12 -9.48 58.55
C VAL A 6 33.59 -9.44 58.31
N PRO A 7 32.69 -9.48 59.30
CA PRO A 7 31.24 -9.46 59.02
C PRO A 7 30.72 -8.11 58.52
N LEU A 8 31.37 -7.00 58.89
CA LEU A 8 30.93 -5.66 58.48
C LEU A 8 31.19 -5.39 56.99
N CYS A 9 32.31 -5.87 56.45
CA CYS A 9 32.62 -5.77 55.03
C CYS A 9 31.67 -6.61 54.14
N ALA A 10 31.29 -7.82 54.61
CA ALA A 10 30.37 -8.69 53.90
C ALA A 10 28.94 -8.10 53.81
N MET A 11 28.51 -7.40 54.88
CA MET A 11 27.21 -6.75 54.93
C MET A 11 27.12 -5.48 54.03
N ILE A 12 28.22 -4.75 53.90
CA ILE A 12 28.30 -3.57 53.01
C ILE A 12 28.36 -4.00 51.54
N CYS A 13 29.06 -5.07 51.18
CA CYS A 13 29.06 -5.61 49.83
C CYS A 13 27.68 -6.13 49.39
N ALA A 14 26.88 -6.73 50.28
CA ALA A 14 25.53 -7.18 49.96
C ALA A 14 24.53 -6.03 49.68
N LEU A 15 24.73 -4.87 50.33
CA LEU A 15 23.88 -3.67 50.08
C LEU A 15 24.21 -2.95 48.77
N VAL A 16 25.42 -3.05 48.26
CA VAL A 16 25.82 -2.38 46.98
C VAL A 16 25.34 -3.13 45.76
N LEU A 17 25.15 -4.46 45.83
CA LEU A 17 24.63 -5.27 44.73
C LEU A 17 23.13 -5.10 44.48
N SER A 18 22.37 -4.58 45.40
CA SER A 18 20.92 -4.35 45.25
C SER A 18 20.58 -3.01 44.59
N ALA A 19 21.52 -2.09 44.40
CA ALA A 19 21.29 -0.79 43.77
C ALA A 19 21.42 -0.78 42.22
N ALA A 20 21.77 -1.92 41.60
CA ALA A 20 22.10 -1.97 40.17
C ALA A 20 20.88 -2.18 39.21
N CYS A 21 19.63 -2.22 39.73
CA CYS A 21 18.46 -2.58 38.93
C CYS A 21 17.28 -1.60 39.04
N SER A 22 17.50 -0.29 39.18
CA SER A 22 16.39 0.60 39.50
C SER A 22 16.14 1.78 38.56
N ALA A 23 16.76 1.80 37.39
CA ALA A 23 16.49 2.85 36.40
C ALA A 23 15.61 2.33 35.27
N PRO A 24 14.55 3.06 34.86
CA PRO A 24 13.76 2.72 33.70
C PRO A 24 14.62 2.70 32.42
N PRO A 25 14.36 1.81 31.47
CA PRO A 25 15.11 1.69 30.21
C PRO A 25 14.75 2.79 29.19
N GLN A 26 14.93 4.04 29.60
CA GLN A 26 14.46 5.20 28.82
C GLN A 26 15.08 5.26 27.42
N LYS A 27 16.36 4.92 27.29
CA LYS A 27 17.06 4.96 26.01
C LYS A 27 16.46 3.99 24.97
N GLU A 28 16.07 2.79 25.44
CA GLU A 28 15.48 1.77 24.60
C GLU A 28 14.05 2.14 24.20
N ILE A 29 13.30 2.75 25.13
CA ILE A 29 11.96 3.28 24.87
C ILE A 29 12.02 4.42 23.83
N ASP A 30 12.95 5.37 24.02
CA ASP A 30 13.14 6.48 23.07
C ASP A 30 13.56 5.95 21.68
N ARG A 31 14.41 4.91 21.64
CA ARG A 31 14.80 4.25 20.39
C ARG A 31 13.62 3.56 19.69
N ALA A 32 12.77 2.89 20.47
CA ALA A 32 11.56 2.26 19.95
C ALA A 32 10.58 3.31 19.38
N GLN A 33 10.41 4.44 20.07
CA GLN A 33 9.60 5.54 19.58
C GLN A 33 10.15 6.09 18.26
N GLN A 34 11.46 6.32 18.16
CA GLN A 34 12.10 6.78 16.93
C GLN A 34 11.95 5.79 15.79
N ALA A 35 12.04 4.47 16.06
CA ALA A 35 11.82 3.45 15.05
C ALA A 35 10.36 3.45 14.54
N ILE A 36 9.38 3.63 15.43
CA ILE A 36 7.96 3.75 15.08
C ILE A 36 7.69 5.01 14.24
N ASP A 37 8.30 6.14 14.61
CA ASP A 37 8.16 7.38 13.84
C ASP A 37 8.79 7.24 12.43
N SER A 38 9.90 6.51 12.33
CA SER A 38 10.53 6.18 11.05
C SER A 38 9.67 5.25 10.20
N ALA A 39 9.01 4.25 10.82
CA ALA A 39 8.08 3.36 10.14
C ALA A 39 6.86 4.13 9.61
N ARG A 40 6.33 5.07 10.40
CA ARG A 40 5.25 5.96 9.94
C ARG A 40 5.69 6.81 8.77
N ALA A 41 6.89 7.40 8.82
CA ALA A 41 7.43 8.20 7.71
C ALA A 41 7.63 7.35 6.43
N ALA A 42 7.87 6.05 6.57
CA ALA A 42 7.89 5.10 5.46
C ALA A 42 6.49 4.70 4.95
N GLY A 43 5.41 5.17 5.61
CA GLY A 43 4.02 4.87 5.25
C GLY A 43 3.50 3.55 5.84
N ALA A 44 4.07 3.09 6.95
CA ALA A 44 3.67 1.81 7.56
C ALA A 44 2.21 1.81 8.05
N ASP A 45 1.67 2.96 8.43
CA ASP A 45 0.27 3.14 8.79
C ASP A 45 -0.70 2.84 7.64
N GLN A 46 -0.27 3.08 6.39
CA GLN A 46 -1.06 2.85 5.17
C GLN A 46 -0.76 1.49 4.53
N TYR A 47 0.53 1.13 4.42
CA TYR A 47 0.97 -0.02 3.61
C TYR A 47 1.28 -1.27 4.42
N ALA A 48 1.43 -1.15 5.77
CA ALA A 48 1.66 -2.26 6.68
C ALA A 48 0.95 -2.05 8.03
N PRO A 49 -0.37 -1.75 8.05
CA PRO A 49 -1.09 -1.29 9.24
C PRO A 49 -1.05 -2.29 10.40
N GLU A 50 -1.11 -3.59 10.11
CA GLU A 50 -1.07 -4.63 11.15
C GLU A 50 0.29 -4.68 11.85
N ALA A 51 1.38 -4.67 11.09
CA ALA A 51 2.74 -4.66 11.64
C ALA A 51 3.01 -3.37 12.43
N TYR A 52 2.54 -2.22 11.91
CA TYR A 52 2.65 -0.94 12.56
C TYR A 52 1.87 -0.89 13.90
N ALA A 53 0.64 -1.40 13.90
CA ALA A 53 -0.16 -1.51 15.13
C ALA A 53 0.49 -2.43 16.18
N ALA A 54 1.13 -3.52 15.75
CA ALA A 54 1.85 -4.42 16.65
C ALA A 54 3.08 -3.74 17.29
N ALA A 55 3.79 -2.88 16.57
CA ALA A 55 4.89 -2.07 17.09
C ALA A 55 4.40 -1.07 18.15
N LEU A 56 3.30 -0.36 17.87
CA LEU A 56 2.66 0.56 18.82
C LEU A 56 2.22 -0.15 20.10
N ALA A 57 1.60 -1.32 19.97
CA ALA A 57 1.15 -2.11 21.11
C ALA A 57 2.32 -2.58 21.99
N ALA A 58 3.45 -2.99 21.38
CA ALA A 58 4.64 -3.38 22.13
C ALA A 58 5.26 -2.19 22.89
N LEU A 59 5.28 -0.99 22.28
CA LEU A 59 5.75 0.23 22.96
C LEU A 59 4.83 0.59 24.14
N GLN A 60 3.52 0.51 23.97
CA GLN A 60 2.57 0.73 25.06
C GLN A 60 2.81 -0.25 26.21
N GLN A 61 3.00 -1.54 25.93
CA GLN A 61 3.32 -2.54 26.96
C GLN A 61 4.64 -2.24 27.68
N SER A 62 5.61 -1.62 26.98
CA SER A 62 6.85 -1.16 27.63
C SER A 62 6.57 -0.06 28.65
N HIS A 63 5.73 0.92 28.31
CA HIS A 63 5.34 1.98 29.26
C HIS A 63 4.57 1.42 30.45
N GLU A 64 3.62 0.52 30.22
CA GLU A 64 2.86 -0.15 31.30
C GLU A 64 3.77 -0.92 32.25
N ALA A 65 4.82 -1.58 31.73
CA ALA A 65 5.80 -2.28 32.53
C ALA A 65 6.68 -1.30 33.35
N VAL A 66 6.99 -0.11 32.83
CA VAL A 66 7.66 0.96 33.61
C VAL A 66 6.80 1.41 34.79
N ASP A 67 5.49 1.61 34.59
CA ASP A 67 4.55 2.01 35.63
C ASP A 67 4.46 0.95 36.72
N GLN A 68 4.57 -0.33 36.37
CA GLN A 68 4.63 -1.47 37.31
C GLN A 68 6.01 -1.67 37.90
N ARG A 69 7.02 -0.87 37.53
CA ARG A 69 8.43 -0.98 37.94
C ARG A 69 9.10 -2.30 37.52
N ASP A 70 8.53 -3.01 36.56
CA ASP A 70 9.18 -4.17 35.91
C ASP A 70 10.07 -3.70 34.76
N TYR A 71 11.22 -3.15 35.09
CA TYR A 71 12.15 -2.58 34.13
C TYR A 71 12.76 -3.63 33.18
N ARG A 72 12.81 -4.89 33.58
CA ARG A 72 13.24 -5.98 32.74
C ARG A 72 12.23 -6.27 31.61
N LEU A 73 10.95 -6.31 31.98
CA LEU A 73 9.86 -6.46 31.01
C LEU A 73 9.78 -5.22 30.11
N ALA A 74 9.89 -4.02 30.71
CA ALA A 74 9.89 -2.77 29.94
C ALA A 74 10.98 -2.74 28.86
N LEU A 75 12.22 -3.14 29.23
CA LEU A 75 13.33 -3.25 28.27
C LEU A 75 13.01 -4.24 27.15
N SER A 76 12.53 -5.43 27.49
CA SER A 76 12.17 -6.47 26.51
C SER A 76 11.10 -5.98 25.53
N ARG A 77 10.07 -5.26 26.04
CA ARG A 77 8.99 -4.72 25.20
C ARG A 77 9.45 -3.55 24.34
N ALA A 78 10.36 -2.70 24.84
CA ALA A 78 10.94 -1.62 24.03
C ALA A 78 11.77 -2.17 22.86
N VAL A 79 12.58 -3.21 23.09
CA VAL A 79 13.34 -3.87 22.03
C VAL A 79 12.38 -4.51 21.01
N ASP A 80 11.37 -5.28 21.46
CA ASP A 80 10.34 -5.88 20.60
C ASP A 80 9.61 -4.81 19.77
N ALA A 81 9.29 -3.64 20.34
CA ALA A 81 8.67 -2.53 19.63
C ALA A 81 9.57 -1.96 18.53
N SER A 82 10.88 -1.81 18.82
CA SER A 82 11.85 -1.33 17.84
C SER A 82 11.98 -2.31 16.67
N ASP A 83 12.07 -3.62 16.94
CA ASP A 83 12.20 -4.65 15.92
C ASP A 83 10.95 -4.72 15.04
N ARG A 84 9.75 -4.72 15.64
CA ARG A 84 8.47 -4.67 14.91
C ARG A 84 8.32 -3.42 14.07
N ALA A 85 8.79 -2.27 14.56
CA ALA A 85 8.77 -1.04 13.78
C ALA A 85 9.66 -1.12 12.54
N GLN A 86 10.83 -1.75 12.63
CA GLN A 86 11.71 -1.97 11.49
C GLN A 86 11.09 -2.95 10.47
N GLU A 87 10.46 -4.03 10.95
CA GLU A 87 9.69 -4.96 10.10
C GLU A 87 8.54 -4.23 9.40
N ALA A 88 7.78 -3.39 10.13
CA ALA A 88 6.70 -2.61 9.57
C ALA A 88 7.17 -1.63 8.48
N ALA A 89 8.32 -0.96 8.70
CA ALA A 89 8.91 -0.06 7.69
C ALA A 89 9.32 -0.81 6.42
N THR A 90 9.92 -1.99 6.57
CA THR A 90 10.32 -2.84 5.43
C THR A 90 9.10 -3.33 4.66
N ALA A 91 8.10 -3.87 5.38
CA ALA A 91 6.86 -4.34 4.77
C ALA A 91 6.10 -3.20 4.06
N ALA A 92 6.11 -1.99 4.64
CA ALA A 92 5.50 -0.82 4.03
C ALA A 92 6.18 -0.44 2.70
N ALA A 93 7.51 -0.45 2.65
CA ALA A 93 8.25 -0.17 1.43
C ALA A 93 7.94 -1.18 0.31
N ASP A 94 7.90 -2.47 0.64
CA ASP A 94 7.59 -3.55 -0.29
C ASP A 94 6.15 -3.45 -0.80
N ASN A 95 5.19 -3.24 0.09
CA ASN A 95 3.78 -3.12 -0.26
C ASN A 95 3.49 -1.84 -1.07
N LYS A 96 4.14 -0.71 -0.75
CA LYS A 96 4.06 0.52 -1.54
C LYS A 96 4.59 0.29 -2.96
N ALA A 97 5.75 -0.36 -3.09
CA ALA A 97 6.32 -0.69 -4.39
C ALA A 97 5.45 -1.67 -5.20
N LYS A 98 4.79 -2.62 -4.53
CA LYS A 98 3.82 -3.54 -5.14
C LYS A 98 2.58 -2.77 -5.62
N ALA A 99 1.96 -1.95 -4.77
CA ALA A 99 0.79 -1.15 -5.10
C ALA A 99 1.05 -0.21 -6.28
N ARG A 100 2.24 0.40 -6.33
CA ARG A 100 2.68 1.20 -7.47
C ARG A 100 2.69 0.40 -8.78
N ARG A 101 3.38 -0.76 -8.79
CA ARG A 101 3.45 -1.61 -10.00
C ARG A 101 2.08 -2.08 -10.47
N GLU A 102 1.21 -2.47 -9.54
CA GLU A 102 -0.14 -2.94 -9.85
C GLU A 102 -1.00 -1.81 -10.45
N SER A 103 -0.95 -0.61 -9.88
CA SER A 103 -1.68 0.54 -10.40
C SER A 103 -1.16 1.00 -11.77
N GLU A 104 0.16 1.05 -11.96
CA GLU A 104 0.75 1.38 -13.25
C GLU A 104 0.35 0.33 -14.32
N ALA A 105 0.35 -0.96 -13.98
CA ALA A 105 -0.08 -2.02 -14.87
C ALA A 105 -1.57 -1.92 -15.23
N ALA A 106 -2.44 -1.62 -14.26
CA ALA A 106 -3.87 -1.41 -14.49
C ALA A 106 -4.13 -0.25 -15.45
N VAL A 107 -3.48 0.90 -15.22
CA VAL A 107 -3.56 2.09 -16.09
C VAL A 107 -3.08 1.77 -17.52
N ASN A 108 -1.96 1.07 -17.65
CA ASN A 108 -1.42 0.68 -18.95
C ASN A 108 -2.34 -0.29 -19.69
N THR A 109 -2.96 -1.23 -18.98
CA THR A 109 -3.91 -2.20 -19.56
C THR A 109 -5.15 -1.49 -20.10
N VAL A 110 -5.73 -0.55 -19.34
CA VAL A 110 -6.88 0.23 -19.79
C VAL A 110 -6.51 1.15 -20.96
N ASN A 111 -5.34 1.78 -20.92
CA ASN A 111 -4.85 2.62 -22.02
C ASN A 111 -4.69 1.82 -23.33
N ALA A 112 -4.13 0.62 -23.27
CA ALA A 112 -4.00 -0.25 -24.45
C ALA A 112 -5.37 -0.69 -24.98
N ALA A 113 -6.30 -1.04 -24.11
CA ALA A 113 -7.67 -1.38 -24.50
C ALA A 113 -8.39 -0.20 -25.15
N LEU A 114 -8.21 1.02 -24.63
CA LEU A 114 -8.77 2.25 -25.18
C LEU A 114 -8.27 2.51 -26.60
N MET A 115 -6.95 2.45 -26.83
CA MET A 115 -6.36 2.60 -28.17
C MET A 115 -6.92 1.57 -29.17
N HIS A 116 -7.18 0.34 -28.70
CA HIS A 116 -7.81 -0.67 -29.53
C HIS A 116 -9.26 -0.31 -29.87
N LEU A 117 -10.08 0.13 -28.91
CA LEU A 117 -11.45 0.58 -29.15
C LEU A 117 -11.50 1.75 -30.15
N GLU A 118 -10.65 2.76 -29.98
CA GLU A 118 -10.53 3.90 -30.91
C GLU A 118 -10.24 3.42 -32.32
N THR A 119 -9.30 2.48 -32.47
CA THR A 119 -8.96 1.91 -33.79
C THR A 119 -10.15 1.17 -34.39
N ARG A 120 -10.87 0.37 -33.57
CA ARG A 120 -12.07 -0.35 -34.06
C ARG A 120 -13.19 0.61 -34.49
N VAL A 121 -13.40 1.69 -33.71
CA VAL A 121 -14.39 2.73 -34.06
C VAL A 121 -14.02 3.40 -35.39
N LYS A 122 -12.75 3.77 -35.64
CA LYS A 122 -12.28 4.33 -36.92
C LYS A 122 -12.51 3.38 -38.10
N VAL A 123 -12.23 2.09 -37.93
CA VAL A 123 -12.48 1.07 -38.94
C VAL A 123 -13.99 0.94 -39.23
N ALA A 124 -14.82 0.97 -38.18
CA ALA A 124 -16.27 0.90 -38.33
C ALA A 124 -16.85 2.14 -39.05
N GLU A 125 -16.30 3.32 -38.80
CA GLU A 125 -16.64 4.56 -39.55
C GLU A 125 -16.31 4.43 -41.04
N GLN A 126 -15.13 3.91 -41.38
CA GLN A 126 -14.73 3.64 -42.74
C GLN A 126 -15.64 2.60 -43.41
N ALA A 127 -16.12 1.62 -42.66
CA ALA A 127 -17.12 0.65 -43.10
C ALA A 127 -18.55 1.23 -43.20
N HIS A 128 -18.73 2.54 -42.93
CA HIS A 128 -20.00 3.27 -42.97
C HIS A 128 -21.02 2.73 -41.94
N VAL A 129 -20.58 2.28 -40.77
CA VAL A 129 -21.48 1.97 -39.65
C VAL A 129 -22.15 3.27 -39.21
N PRO A 130 -23.49 3.30 -38.96
CA PRO A 130 -24.19 4.52 -38.60
C PRO A 130 -23.63 5.13 -37.33
N PRO A 131 -23.48 6.47 -37.23
CA PRO A 131 -22.96 7.15 -36.04
C PRO A 131 -23.71 6.82 -34.77
N ARG A 132 -25.03 6.57 -34.85
CA ARG A 132 -25.89 6.18 -33.70
C ARG A 132 -25.48 4.82 -33.10
N GLU A 133 -25.00 3.90 -33.91
CA GLU A 133 -24.54 2.57 -33.48
C GLU A 133 -23.15 2.64 -32.81
N LEU A 134 -22.35 3.67 -33.14
CA LEU A 134 -21.05 3.95 -32.57
C LEU A 134 -21.09 4.91 -31.34
N ALA A 135 -22.25 5.51 -31.08
CA ALA A 135 -22.40 6.48 -29.99
C ALA A 135 -22.03 5.91 -28.61
N PRO A 136 -22.43 4.67 -28.22
CA PRO A 136 -22.01 4.09 -26.95
C PRO A 136 -20.48 3.94 -26.86
N ALA A 137 -19.84 3.40 -27.90
CA ALA A 137 -18.39 3.24 -27.93
C ALA A 137 -17.63 4.59 -27.81
N ARG A 138 -18.14 5.65 -28.47
CA ARG A 138 -17.56 7.00 -28.36
C ARG A 138 -17.73 7.58 -26.95
N ASN A 139 -18.85 7.33 -26.28
CA ASN A 139 -19.04 7.73 -24.90
C ASN A 139 -18.06 6.98 -23.97
N THR A 140 -17.92 5.66 -24.14
CA THR A 140 -16.95 4.86 -23.39
C THR A 140 -15.51 5.35 -23.60
N ILE A 141 -15.12 5.75 -24.84
CA ILE A 141 -13.82 6.37 -25.10
C ILE A 141 -13.64 7.62 -24.25
N LYS A 142 -14.59 8.54 -24.30
CA LYS A 142 -14.53 9.81 -23.54
C LYS A 142 -14.45 9.60 -22.04
N ASP A 143 -15.25 8.67 -21.50
CA ASP A 143 -15.25 8.35 -20.08
C ASP A 143 -13.92 7.70 -19.66
N ALA A 144 -13.37 6.79 -20.48
CA ALA A 144 -12.09 6.15 -20.25
C ALA A 144 -10.90 7.13 -20.32
N GLU A 145 -10.91 8.08 -21.26
CA GLU A 145 -9.91 9.17 -21.34
C GLU A 145 -9.90 10.00 -20.05
N ALA A 146 -11.08 10.41 -19.57
CA ALA A 146 -11.21 11.18 -18.34
C ALA A 146 -10.72 10.39 -17.10
N ALA A 147 -11.07 9.11 -17.02
CA ALA A 147 -10.64 8.23 -15.94
C ALA A 147 -9.12 7.98 -15.96
N LEU A 148 -8.53 7.76 -17.14
CA LEU A 148 -7.09 7.62 -17.31
C LEU A 148 -6.34 8.89 -16.90
N GLN A 149 -6.86 10.07 -17.26
CA GLN A 149 -6.27 11.34 -16.82
C GLN A 149 -6.30 11.48 -15.30
N LYS A 150 -7.43 11.16 -14.67
CA LYS A 150 -7.56 11.13 -13.20
C LYS A 150 -6.57 10.14 -12.58
N ALA A 151 -6.48 8.92 -13.11
CA ALA A 151 -5.58 7.90 -12.58
C ALA A 151 -4.10 8.33 -12.68
N ARG A 152 -3.68 8.96 -13.79
CA ARG A 152 -2.31 9.51 -13.94
C ARG A 152 -2.02 10.59 -12.92
N THR A 153 -2.96 11.48 -12.62
CA THR A 153 -2.81 12.49 -11.57
C THR A 153 -2.65 11.84 -10.19
N LEU A 154 -3.43 10.79 -9.90
CA LEU A 154 -3.35 10.05 -8.64
C LEU A 154 -2.03 9.26 -8.52
N LEU A 155 -1.53 8.67 -9.61
CA LEU A 155 -0.20 8.03 -9.64
C LEU A 155 0.92 9.04 -9.35
N ALA A 156 0.84 10.24 -9.91
CA ALA A 156 1.81 11.31 -9.65
C ALA A 156 1.74 11.81 -8.19
N ALA A 157 0.58 11.71 -7.55
CA ALA A 157 0.38 12.00 -6.13
C ALA A 157 0.67 10.79 -5.22
N GLU A 158 1.24 9.70 -5.74
CA GLU A 158 1.53 8.44 -5.03
C GLU A 158 0.30 7.78 -4.37
N ASN A 159 -0.90 8.13 -4.79
CA ASN A 159 -2.15 7.53 -4.32
C ASN A 159 -2.52 6.32 -5.20
N TYR A 160 -1.80 5.23 -5.02
CA TYR A 160 -1.89 4.04 -5.88
C TYR A 160 -3.24 3.33 -5.79
N ALA A 161 -3.83 3.28 -4.60
CA ALA A 161 -5.14 2.66 -4.40
C ALA A 161 -6.24 3.41 -5.18
N ALA A 162 -6.29 4.73 -5.04
CA ALA A 162 -7.26 5.56 -5.76
C ALA A 162 -7.00 5.57 -7.28
N ALA A 163 -5.74 5.44 -7.72
CA ALA A 163 -5.41 5.33 -9.13
C ALA A 163 -5.95 4.04 -9.74
N SER A 164 -5.79 2.90 -9.06
CA SER A 164 -6.37 1.62 -9.47
C SER A 164 -7.90 1.66 -9.49
N GLU A 165 -8.51 2.24 -8.48
CA GLU A 165 -9.96 2.41 -8.39
C GLU A 165 -10.52 3.26 -9.54
N ALA A 166 -9.82 4.34 -9.92
CA ALA A 166 -10.25 5.23 -11.00
C ALA A 166 -10.35 4.54 -12.36
N VAL A 167 -9.64 3.43 -12.58
CA VAL A 167 -9.69 2.63 -13.83
C VAL A 167 -10.37 1.28 -13.65
N SER A 168 -10.90 0.99 -12.45
CA SER A 168 -11.55 -0.28 -12.14
C SER A 168 -12.74 -0.54 -13.06
N GLY A 169 -12.85 -1.76 -13.59
CA GLY A 169 -13.94 -2.18 -14.48
C GLY A 169 -13.88 -1.63 -15.92
N LEU A 170 -13.10 -0.56 -16.17
CA LEU A 170 -13.05 0.05 -17.51
C LEU A 170 -12.52 -0.90 -18.60
N HIS A 171 -11.55 -1.75 -18.27
CA HIS A 171 -11.02 -2.72 -19.21
C HIS A 171 -12.12 -3.65 -19.75
N ASP A 172 -12.98 -4.18 -18.90
CA ASP A 172 -14.05 -5.09 -19.31
C ASP A 172 -15.16 -4.35 -20.05
N GLN A 173 -15.48 -3.12 -19.64
CA GLN A 173 -16.39 -2.26 -20.36
C GLN A 173 -15.91 -1.97 -21.78
N ILE A 174 -14.65 -1.55 -21.95
CA ILE A 174 -14.03 -1.30 -23.26
C ILE A 174 -14.03 -2.56 -24.12
N ARG A 175 -13.69 -3.72 -23.57
CA ARG A 175 -13.75 -5.00 -24.30
C ARG A 175 -15.15 -5.37 -24.75
N SER A 176 -16.16 -5.04 -23.94
CA SER A 176 -17.56 -5.23 -24.31
C SER A 176 -17.94 -4.36 -25.50
N GLU A 177 -17.55 -3.08 -25.49
CA GLU A 177 -17.80 -2.16 -26.61
C GLU A 177 -17.07 -2.58 -27.89
N ILE A 178 -15.84 -3.08 -27.82
CA ILE A 178 -15.13 -3.64 -28.97
C ILE A 178 -15.96 -4.75 -29.63
N ARG A 179 -16.51 -5.69 -28.82
CA ARG A 179 -17.36 -6.76 -29.37
C ARG A 179 -18.62 -6.24 -30.05
N VAL A 180 -19.24 -5.21 -29.50
CA VAL A 180 -20.44 -4.57 -30.09
C VAL A 180 -20.10 -3.91 -31.43
N VAL A 181 -19.00 -3.16 -31.50
CA VAL A 181 -18.52 -2.52 -32.72
C VAL A 181 -18.17 -3.56 -33.77
N ASP A 182 -17.51 -4.66 -33.41
CA ASP A 182 -17.17 -5.75 -34.34
C ASP A 182 -18.42 -6.45 -34.89
N ALA A 183 -19.43 -6.70 -34.04
CA ALA A 183 -20.69 -7.27 -34.46
C ALA A 183 -21.43 -6.36 -35.45
N ALA A 184 -21.45 -5.04 -35.19
CA ALA A 184 -22.05 -4.07 -36.12
C ALA A 184 -21.37 -4.05 -37.49
N MET A 185 -20.05 -4.19 -37.57
CA MET A 185 -19.30 -4.31 -38.80
C MET A 185 -19.63 -5.62 -39.57
N THR A 186 -19.69 -6.75 -38.84
CA THR A 186 -19.98 -8.07 -39.43
C THR A 186 -21.36 -8.11 -40.06
N LEU A 187 -22.38 -7.59 -39.37
CA LEU A 187 -23.75 -7.52 -39.88
C LEU A 187 -23.83 -6.72 -41.19
N ARG A 188 -22.99 -5.72 -41.40
CA ARG A 188 -22.95 -4.94 -42.61
C ARG A 188 -22.27 -5.65 -43.79
N THR A 189 -21.19 -6.37 -43.52
CA THR A 189 -20.53 -7.17 -44.56
C THR A 189 -21.45 -8.25 -45.10
N VAL A 190 -22.25 -8.89 -44.24
CA VAL A 190 -23.24 -9.91 -44.64
C VAL A 190 -24.44 -9.29 -45.38
N ARG A 191 -24.91 -8.10 -45.03
CA ARG A 191 -26.06 -7.41 -45.67
C ARG A 191 -25.73 -6.69 -46.98
N ARG A 192 -24.47 -6.63 -47.38
CA ARG A 192 -24.05 -6.14 -48.72
C ARG A 192 -23.93 -7.32 -49.67
N PRO A 193 -25.01 -7.77 -50.35
CA PRO A 193 -24.88 -8.79 -51.36
C PRO A 193 -23.94 -8.24 -52.45
N ALA A 194 -23.05 -9.09 -52.95
CA ALA A 194 -22.16 -8.75 -54.04
C ALA A 194 -23.00 -8.19 -55.21
N ARG A 195 -22.84 -6.90 -55.44
CA ARG A 195 -23.45 -6.23 -56.61
C ARG A 195 -22.78 -6.85 -57.82
N LYS A 196 -23.44 -7.87 -58.41
CA LYS A 196 -23.00 -8.49 -59.65
C LYS A 196 -22.85 -7.36 -60.69
N ARG A 197 -21.64 -7.22 -61.24
CA ARG A 197 -21.36 -6.46 -62.44
C ARG A 197 -21.96 -7.16 -63.63
#